data_0486d901c8488669c26135def4941139
#
_entry.id   0486d901c8488669c26135def4941139
#
_cell.length_a   1.000
_cell.length_b   1.000
_cell.length_c   1.000
_cell.angle_alpha   90.00
_cell.angle_beta   90.00
_cell.angle_gamma   90.00
#
_symmetry.space_group_name_H-M   'P 1'
#
loop_
_entity.id
_entity.type
_entity.pdbx_description
1 polymer ?
#
loop_
_entity_poly.entity_id
_entity_poly.type
_entity_poly.pdbx_seq_one_letter_code
_entity_poly.pdbx_strand_id
1 'polypeptide(L)'
;LHYPLRRQRQMCIRDSDNISTLYVVDENEHFYGAIDLKDLIIARAEESLESLIVRSYPYVTDREQISDCIDRIVDYAERSLPVLNDAGKLVGIITSSDVVELVDDEMGDDYAKLGGLTGEEDLNESVFESVKKRLPWLIALLFLGMLVSSVVGAFESVVAVLPVVICFQSMVLDMAGNVGTQSLAVTIRVLVDENLTLSKKLQLLWKETRVGLLNGAILAVMALGFLGCYIHFFKGYVWTSAFLLSGCVGLSLIVSMVISSLVGTLIPMLFHKIHIDPAVASGPLITTINDLVAVVVYYGLAMVVLIDLFHLA
;
A
#
# COMPACT_ATOMS: atom_id res chain seq x y z
N LEU A 1 2.69 2.11 52.45
CA LEU A 1 1.94 1.91 51.21
C LEU A 1 2.08 3.04 50.18
N HIS A 2 2.67 4.21 50.55
CA HIS A 2 2.84 5.37 49.65
C HIS A 2 4.21 5.45 48.96
N TYR A 3 5.17 4.64 49.31
CA TYR A 3 6.54 4.72 48.79
C TYR A 3 6.71 4.20 47.35
N PRO A 4 6.05 3.11 46.91
CA PRO A 4 6.17 2.62 45.53
C PRO A 4 5.52 3.55 44.50
N LEU A 5 4.36 4.12 44.81
CA LEU A 5 3.63 5.03 43.93
C LEU A 5 4.38 6.36 43.66
N ARG A 6 5.08 6.86 44.69
CA ARG A 6 5.92 8.05 44.56
C ARG A 6 7.18 7.79 43.69
N ARG A 7 7.76 6.58 43.78
CA ARG A 7 8.87 6.18 42.90
C ARG A 7 8.42 5.96 41.44
N GLN A 8 7.27 5.36 41.24
CA GLN A 8 6.70 5.21 39.88
C GLN A 8 6.39 6.58 39.24
N ARG A 9 5.78 7.50 39.97
CA ARG A 9 5.58 8.87 39.47
C ARG A 9 6.89 9.60 39.19
N GLN A 10 7.92 9.43 40.00
CA GLN A 10 9.24 10.01 39.74
C GLN A 10 9.99 9.34 38.57
N MET A 11 9.78 8.03 38.32
CA MET A 11 10.31 7.36 37.13
C MET A 11 9.63 7.88 35.87
N CYS A 12 8.30 7.93 35.80
CA CYS A 12 7.58 8.49 34.66
C CYS A 12 7.97 9.93 34.32
N ILE A 13 8.26 10.77 35.35
CA ILE A 13 8.73 12.14 35.12
C ILE A 13 10.19 12.19 34.65
N ARG A 14 11.03 11.21 35.00
CA ARG A 14 12.43 11.17 34.59
C ARG A 14 12.63 10.65 33.16
N ASP A 15 11.73 9.80 32.68
CA ASP A 15 11.81 9.22 31.32
C ASP A 15 11.16 10.12 30.26
N SER A 16 10.36 11.12 30.64
CA SER A 16 9.83 12.12 29.71
C SER A 16 10.83 13.27 29.58
N ASP A 17 11.69 13.21 28.58
CA ASP A 17 12.76 14.19 28.33
C ASP A 17 12.27 15.60 27.95
N ASN A 18 10.96 15.82 27.72
CA ASN A 18 10.42 17.12 27.30
C ASN A 18 8.99 17.37 27.80
N ILE A 19 8.86 17.84 29.03
CA ILE A 19 7.59 18.41 29.49
C ILE A 19 7.44 19.81 28.89
N SER A 20 6.55 19.96 27.93
CA SER A 20 6.26 21.26 27.27
C SER A 20 4.93 21.85 27.70
N THR A 21 3.98 21.05 28.14
CA THR A 21 2.60 21.42 28.41
C THR A 21 2.17 20.93 29.81
N LEU A 22 1.50 21.77 30.54
CA LEU A 22 0.90 21.46 31.84
C LEU A 22 -0.62 21.45 31.69
N TYR A 23 -1.25 20.34 32.04
CA TYR A 23 -2.71 20.20 31.97
C TYR A 23 -3.32 20.57 33.30
N VAL A 24 -4.33 21.45 33.25
CA VAL A 24 -5.05 21.97 34.42
C VAL A 24 -6.38 21.24 34.53
N VAL A 25 -6.68 20.76 35.72
CA VAL A 25 -7.95 20.11 36.05
C VAL A 25 -8.64 20.88 37.18
N ASP A 26 -9.98 20.83 37.22
CA ASP A 26 -10.77 21.39 38.29
C ASP A 26 -10.74 20.52 39.56
N GLU A 27 -11.44 20.93 40.64
CA GLU A 27 -11.54 20.19 41.91
C GLU A 27 -12.19 18.81 41.76
N ASN A 28 -12.93 18.57 40.67
CA ASN A 28 -13.59 17.30 40.32
C ASN A 28 -12.77 16.44 39.34
N GLU A 29 -11.53 16.83 39.06
CA GLU A 29 -10.62 16.18 38.09
C GLU A 29 -11.06 16.32 36.62
N HIS A 30 -11.99 17.23 36.29
CA HIS A 30 -12.32 17.52 34.90
C HIS A 30 -11.25 18.40 34.28
N PHE A 31 -11.02 18.16 32.97
CA PHE A 31 -10.08 18.96 32.19
C PHE A 31 -10.58 20.40 32.08
N TYR A 32 -9.75 21.35 32.46
CA TYR A 32 -10.08 22.78 32.47
C TYR A 32 -9.34 23.54 31.36
N GLY A 33 -8.11 23.14 31.06
CA GLY A 33 -7.28 23.75 30.02
C GLY A 33 -5.83 23.31 30.11
N ALA A 34 -4.97 23.96 29.32
CA ALA A 34 -3.55 23.71 29.30
C ALA A 34 -2.74 25.01 29.40
N ILE A 35 -1.52 24.92 29.92
CA ILE A 35 -0.54 26.01 30.00
C ILE A 35 0.74 25.52 29.30
N ASP A 36 1.27 26.30 28.37
CA ASP A 36 2.61 26.05 27.85
C ASP A 36 3.64 26.35 28.94
N LEU A 37 4.54 25.40 29.18
CA LEU A 37 5.61 25.59 30.18
C LEU A 37 6.46 26.82 29.90
N LYS A 38 6.63 27.19 28.65
CA LYS A 38 7.34 28.39 28.24
C LYS A 38 6.65 29.65 28.73
N ASP A 39 5.31 29.71 28.62
CA ASP A 39 4.54 30.87 29.08
C ASP A 39 4.61 30.98 30.59
N LEU A 40 4.56 29.87 31.32
CA LEU A 40 4.73 29.83 32.76
C LEU A 40 6.12 30.32 33.21
N ILE A 41 7.19 30.00 32.47
CA ILE A 41 8.56 30.44 32.77
C ILE A 41 8.74 31.95 32.52
N ILE A 42 8.05 32.50 31.54
CA ILE A 42 8.16 33.93 31.14
C ILE A 42 7.23 34.80 31.97
N ALA A 43 6.18 34.23 32.58
CA ALA A 43 5.18 34.95 33.34
C ALA A 43 5.79 35.75 34.50
N ARG A 44 5.28 36.95 34.73
CA ARG A 44 5.69 37.81 35.85
C ARG A 44 5.02 37.36 37.15
N ALA A 45 5.67 37.57 38.28
CA ALA A 45 5.16 37.17 39.61
C ALA A 45 3.80 37.76 39.99
N GLU A 46 3.37 38.82 39.32
CA GLU A 46 2.07 39.49 39.51
C GLU A 46 0.98 38.98 38.54
N GLU A 47 1.33 38.15 37.58
CA GLU A 47 0.43 37.62 36.56
C GLU A 47 -0.40 36.47 37.15
N SER A 48 -1.70 36.47 36.93
CA SER A 48 -2.57 35.40 37.41
C SER A 48 -2.37 34.15 36.59
N LEU A 49 -2.24 32.99 37.24
CA LEU A 49 -2.20 31.70 36.55
C LEU A 49 -3.41 31.49 35.61
N GLU A 50 -4.58 32.05 36.00
CA GLU A 50 -5.80 31.96 35.18
C GLU A 50 -5.64 32.61 33.81
N SER A 51 -4.83 33.64 33.67
CA SER A 51 -4.58 34.32 32.40
C SER A 51 -3.67 33.55 31.45
N LEU A 52 -2.95 32.56 31.96
CA LEU A 52 -2.06 31.69 31.19
C LEU A 52 -2.76 30.42 30.71
N ILE A 53 -3.95 30.12 31.24
CA ILE A 53 -4.68 28.88 30.89
C ILE A 53 -5.38 29.06 29.55
N VAL A 54 -5.00 28.22 28.57
CA VAL A 54 -5.70 28.08 27.30
C VAL A 54 -6.85 27.09 27.46
N ARG A 55 -8.08 27.61 27.58
CA ARG A 55 -9.29 26.80 27.81
C ARG A 55 -9.78 26.07 26.55
N SER A 56 -9.42 26.55 25.36
CA SER A 56 -9.75 25.96 24.08
C SER A 56 -8.66 25.00 23.55
N TYR A 57 -7.90 24.39 24.47
CA TYR A 57 -6.85 23.45 24.10
C TYR A 57 -7.46 22.17 23.50
N PRO A 58 -6.94 21.65 22.37
CA PRO A 58 -7.46 20.46 21.74
C PRO A 58 -7.26 19.22 22.63
N TYR A 59 -8.17 18.28 22.55
CA TYR A 59 -8.13 17.01 23.28
C TYR A 59 -8.67 15.87 22.42
N VAL A 60 -8.36 14.64 22.80
CA VAL A 60 -8.91 13.40 22.23
C VAL A 60 -9.68 12.64 23.30
N THR A 61 -10.60 11.75 22.87
CA THR A 61 -11.37 10.92 23.79
C THR A 61 -10.82 9.50 23.83
N ASP A 62 -10.99 8.80 24.95
CA ASP A 62 -10.52 7.43 25.17
C ASP A 62 -11.21 6.37 24.27
N ARG A 63 -12.24 6.78 23.49
CA ARG A 63 -12.96 5.94 22.53
C ARG A 63 -12.73 6.32 21.07
N GLU A 64 -11.99 7.35 20.82
CA GLU A 64 -11.68 7.82 19.48
C GLU A 64 -10.74 6.84 18.76
N GLN A 65 -10.91 6.67 17.44
CA GLN A 65 -9.99 5.82 16.69
C GLN A 65 -8.62 6.49 16.59
N ILE A 66 -7.57 5.66 16.57
CA ILE A 66 -6.18 6.14 16.56
C ILE A 66 -5.90 6.97 15.30
N SER A 67 -6.42 6.56 14.12
CA SER A 67 -6.31 7.31 12.86
C SER A 67 -6.81 8.75 12.99
N ASP A 68 -7.99 8.93 13.59
CA ASP A 68 -8.57 10.27 13.79
C ASP A 68 -7.75 11.12 14.76
N CYS A 69 -7.09 10.47 15.74
CA CYS A 69 -6.18 11.13 16.68
C CYS A 69 -4.89 11.61 15.98
N ILE A 70 -4.31 10.80 15.10
CA ILE A 70 -3.09 11.12 14.36
C ILE A 70 -3.29 12.38 13.52
N ASP A 71 -4.37 12.45 12.74
CA ASP A 71 -4.68 13.60 11.91
C ASP A 71 -4.83 14.88 12.72
N ARG A 72 -5.50 14.81 13.87
CA ARG A 72 -5.63 15.97 14.76
C ARG A 72 -4.31 16.44 15.36
N ILE A 73 -3.44 15.53 15.78
CA ILE A 73 -2.14 15.90 16.37
C ILE A 73 -1.27 16.58 15.30
N VAL A 74 -1.29 16.07 14.07
CA VAL A 74 -0.57 16.69 12.94
C VAL A 74 -1.14 18.08 12.62
N ASP A 75 -2.47 18.23 12.59
CA ASP A 75 -3.14 19.48 12.25
C ASP A 75 -2.92 20.58 13.31
N TYR A 76 -2.91 20.22 14.58
CA TYR A 76 -2.72 21.20 15.66
C TYR A 76 -1.27 21.57 15.93
N ALA A 77 -0.32 20.81 15.41
CA ALA A 77 1.13 20.98 15.65
C ALA A 77 1.53 21.02 17.14
N GLU A 78 0.67 20.45 18.00
CA GLU A 78 0.90 20.38 19.45
C GLU A 78 1.87 19.24 19.80
N ARG A 79 2.64 19.41 20.85
CA ARG A 79 3.60 18.40 21.29
C ARG A 79 2.97 17.26 22.07
N SER A 80 1.80 17.49 22.64
CA SER A 80 1.01 16.49 23.35
C SER A 80 -0.45 16.90 23.41
N LEU A 81 -1.36 15.91 23.45
CA LEU A 81 -2.80 16.10 23.62
C LEU A 81 -3.28 15.37 24.88
N PRO A 82 -4.18 15.95 25.66
CA PRO A 82 -4.82 15.27 26.78
C PRO A 82 -5.87 14.29 26.26
N VAL A 83 -5.95 13.13 26.88
CA VAL A 83 -6.98 12.11 26.63
C VAL A 83 -8.04 12.22 27.73
N LEU A 84 -9.29 12.43 27.32
CA LEU A 84 -10.42 12.56 28.22
C LEU A 84 -11.36 11.36 28.11
N ASN A 85 -11.93 10.95 29.24
CA ASN A 85 -13.02 9.97 29.24
C ASN A 85 -14.38 10.63 28.95
N ASP A 86 -15.45 9.82 28.85
CA ASP A 86 -16.83 10.30 28.64
C ASP A 86 -17.31 11.30 29.72
N ALA A 87 -16.70 11.30 30.88
CA ALA A 87 -17.02 12.23 31.98
C ALA A 87 -16.19 13.53 31.90
N GLY A 88 -15.35 13.74 30.89
CA GLY A 88 -14.50 14.91 30.74
C GLY A 88 -13.29 14.92 31.68
N LYS A 89 -12.96 13.80 32.33
CA LYS A 89 -11.79 13.67 33.19
C LYS A 89 -10.55 13.31 32.40
N LEU A 90 -9.42 13.87 32.78
CA LEU A 90 -8.11 13.56 32.22
C LEU A 90 -7.69 12.15 32.64
N VAL A 91 -7.56 11.23 31.67
CA VAL A 91 -7.15 9.82 31.86
C VAL A 91 -5.72 9.54 31.42
N GLY A 92 -5.17 10.35 30.50
CA GLY A 92 -3.82 10.20 29.98
C GLY A 92 -3.41 11.35 29.10
N ILE A 93 -2.25 11.20 28.47
CA ILE A 93 -1.73 12.12 27.46
C ILE A 93 -1.19 11.29 26.29
N ILE A 94 -1.30 11.82 25.08
CA ILE A 94 -0.62 11.30 23.89
C ILE A 94 0.43 12.34 23.50
N THR A 95 1.67 11.93 23.35
CA THR A 95 2.77 12.78 22.93
C THR A 95 3.05 12.64 21.44
N SER A 96 3.79 13.59 20.86
CA SER A 96 4.22 13.47 19.46
C SER A 96 5.12 12.26 19.22
N SER A 97 5.85 11.77 20.24
CA SER A 97 6.63 10.53 20.14
C SER A 97 5.74 9.29 20.05
N ASP A 98 4.66 9.25 20.84
CA ASP A 98 3.69 8.15 20.78
C ASP A 98 3.01 8.08 19.41
N VAL A 99 2.73 9.25 18.81
CA VAL A 99 2.18 9.34 17.45
C VAL A 99 3.17 8.83 16.41
N VAL A 100 4.45 9.20 16.52
CA VAL A 100 5.48 8.69 15.60
C VAL A 100 5.60 7.17 15.68
N GLU A 101 5.58 6.60 16.90
CA GLU A 101 5.60 5.15 17.13
C GLU A 101 4.37 4.48 16.51
N LEU A 102 3.17 5.02 16.71
CA LEU A 102 1.93 4.51 16.13
C LEU A 102 1.93 4.57 14.60
N VAL A 103 2.42 5.66 14.02
CA VAL A 103 2.54 5.79 12.55
C VAL A 103 3.55 4.79 12.00
N ASP A 104 4.64 4.54 12.71
CA ASP A 104 5.67 3.56 12.31
C ASP A 104 5.09 2.14 12.33
N ASP A 105 4.36 1.77 13.39
CA ASP A 105 3.66 0.49 13.51
C ASP A 105 2.60 0.30 12.39
N GLU A 106 1.79 1.32 12.10
CA GLU A 106 0.78 1.27 11.04
C GLU A 106 1.42 1.13 9.65
N MET A 107 2.51 1.86 9.41
CA MET A 107 3.30 1.71 8.16
C MET A 107 3.95 0.33 8.06
N GLY A 108 4.41 -0.23 9.16
CA GLY A 108 4.95 -1.60 9.24
C GLY A 108 3.91 -2.65 8.86
N ASP A 109 2.71 -2.54 9.43
CA ASP A 109 1.56 -3.41 9.12
C ASP A 109 1.13 -3.31 7.65
N ASP A 110 1.03 -2.09 7.10
CA ASP A 110 0.70 -1.88 5.69
C ASP A 110 1.75 -2.48 4.76
N TYR A 111 3.02 -2.31 5.11
CA TYR A 111 4.13 -2.91 4.37
C TYR A 111 4.08 -4.45 4.40
N ALA A 112 3.78 -5.03 5.56
CA ALA A 112 3.61 -6.48 5.72
C ALA A 112 2.44 -6.99 4.86
N LYS A 113 1.27 -6.32 4.92
CA LYS A 113 0.10 -6.66 4.10
C LYS A 113 0.39 -6.54 2.61
N LEU A 114 1.11 -5.50 2.17
CA LEU A 114 1.54 -5.32 0.78
C LEU A 114 2.43 -6.51 0.32
N GLY A 115 3.25 -7.05 1.23
CA GLY A 115 4.04 -8.27 1.00
C GLY A 115 3.24 -9.58 1.01
N GLY A 116 1.94 -9.53 1.37
CA GLY A 116 1.09 -10.72 1.50
C GLY A 116 1.25 -11.43 2.84
N LEU A 117 1.67 -10.70 3.89
CA LEU A 117 1.71 -11.20 5.26
C LEU A 117 0.38 -10.87 5.99
N THR A 118 0.06 -11.59 7.03
CA THR A 118 -1.12 -11.32 7.85
C THR A 118 -0.85 -10.34 8.99
N GLY A 119 0.38 -9.89 9.16
CA GLY A 119 0.82 -8.92 10.14
C GLY A 119 2.34 -8.74 10.10
N GLU A 120 2.83 -7.74 10.79
CA GLU A 120 4.26 -7.43 10.89
C GLU A 120 5.06 -8.60 11.48
N GLU A 121 6.31 -8.75 11.06
CA GLU A 121 7.20 -9.84 11.43
C GLU A 121 8.49 -9.28 12.05
N ASP A 122 8.82 -9.74 13.26
CA ASP A 122 10.05 -9.35 13.97
C ASP A 122 11.15 -10.39 13.78
N LEU A 123 12.40 -9.94 13.76
CA LEU A 123 13.60 -10.78 13.66
C LEU A 123 13.68 -11.85 14.79
N ASN A 124 13.14 -11.55 15.97
CA ASN A 124 13.17 -12.43 17.13
C ASN A 124 12.02 -13.43 17.17
N GLU A 125 11.09 -13.40 16.22
CA GLU A 125 9.99 -14.35 16.16
C GLU A 125 10.46 -15.77 15.88
N SER A 126 9.71 -16.74 16.39
CA SER A 126 9.96 -18.15 16.07
C SER A 126 9.60 -18.44 14.61
N VAL A 127 10.33 -19.37 13.97
CA VAL A 127 10.04 -19.82 12.60
C VAL A 127 8.58 -20.26 12.42
N PHE A 128 8.00 -20.85 13.46
CA PHE A 128 6.62 -21.33 13.40
C PHE A 128 5.59 -20.18 13.39
N GLU A 129 5.86 -19.08 14.08
CA GLU A 129 5.03 -17.87 14.06
C GLU A 129 5.12 -17.20 12.70
N SER A 130 6.32 -17.05 12.14
CA SER A 130 6.51 -16.54 10.77
C SER A 130 5.76 -17.38 9.73
N VAL A 131 5.81 -18.73 9.84
CA VAL A 131 5.04 -19.61 8.96
C VAL A 131 3.52 -19.37 9.08
N LYS A 132 3.00 -19.17 10.29
CA LYS A 132 1.57 -18.86 10.49
C LYS A 132 1.14 -17.57 9.82
N LYS A 133 2.00 -16.56 9.81
CA LYS A 133 1.72 -15.25 9.18
C LYS A 133 1.74 -15.33 7.64
N ARG A 134 2.56 -16.21 7.07
CA ARG A 134 2.76 -16.34 5.61
C ARG A 134 1.88 -17.41 4.95
N LEU A 135 1.73 -18.55 5.59
CA LEU A 135 1.13 -19.74 5.00
C LEU A 135 -0.32 -19.57 4.52
N PRO A 136 -1.23 -18.88 5.24
CA PRO A 136 -2.62 -18.70 4.79
C PRO A 136 -2.68 -18.03 3.42
N TRP A 137 -1.84 -17.00 3.22
CA TRP A 137 -1.79 -16.27 1.97
C TRP A 137 -1.18 -17.10 0.85
N LEU A 138 -0.10 -17.83 1.12
CA LEU A 138 0.54 -18.73 0.15
C LEU A 138 -0.42 -19.85 -0.30
N ILE A 139 -1.27 -20.37 0.58
CA ILE A 139 -2.30 -21.34 0.22
C ILE A 139 -3.33 -20.72 -0.73
N ALA A 140 -3.80 -19.51 -0.45
CA ALA A 140 -4.72 -18.80 -1.35
C ALA A 140 -4.10 -18.59 -2.74
N LEU A 141 -2.84 -18.13 -2.78
CA LEU A 141 -2.10 -17.95 -4.03
C LEU A 141 -1.85 -19.26 -4.79
N LEU A 142 -1.66 -20.38 -4.09
CA LEU A 142 -1.54 -21.71 -4.71
C LEU A 142 -2.81 -22.05 -5.50
N PHE A 143 -3.99 -21.85 -4.92
CA PHE A 143 -5.25 -22.10 -5.63
C PHE A 143 -5.48 -21.14 -6.80
N LEU A 144 -5.13 -19.86 -6.64
CA LEU A 144 -5.18 -18.90 -7.72
C LEU A 144 -4.20 -19.25 -8.84
N GLY A 145 -2.98 -19.70 -8.51
CA GLY A 145 -2.00 -20.20 -9.46
C GLY A 145 -2.47 -21.43 -10.24
N MET A 146 -3.24 -22.33 -9.60
CA MET A 146 -3.90 -23.45 -10.29
C MET A 146 -4.92 -22.96 -11.32
N LEU A 147 -5.66 -21.88 -11.01
CA LEU A 147 -6.58 -21.26 -11.97
C LEU A 147 -5.83 -20.74 -13.19
N VAL A 148 -4.73 -19.98 -12.96
CA VAL A 148 -3.87 -19.47 -14.06
C VAL A 148 -3.35 -20.62 -14.91
N SER A 149 -2.84 -21.69 -14.30
CA SER A 149 -2.36 -22.88 -14.99
C SER A 149 -3.44 -23.55 -15.84
N SER A 150 -4.68 -23.59 -15.35
CA SER A 150 -5.82 -24.14 -16.11
C SER A 150 -6.15 -23.30 -17.34
N VAL A 151 -6.02 -21.96 -17.23
CA VAL A 151 -6.22 -21.06 -18.37
C VAL A 151 -5.10 -21.21 -19.39
N VAL A 152 -3.83 -21.35 -18.95
CA VAL A 152 -2.72 -21.68 -19.88
C VAL A 152 -2.99 -22.97 -20.64
N GLY A 153 -3.50 -24.01 -19.96
CA GLY A 153 -3.90 -25.28 -20.59
C GLY A 153 -4.96 -25.13 -21.68
N ALA A 154 -5.86 -24.15 -21.55
CA ALA A 154 -6.87 -23.89 -22.60
C ALA A 154 -6.24 -23.38 -23.94
N PHE A 155 -5.00 -22.86 -23.88
CA PHE A 155 -4.25 -22.42 -25.06
C PHE A 155 -3.20 -23.46 -25.56
N GLU A 156 -3.28 -24.71 -25.12
CA GLU A 156 -2.34 -25.76 -25.51
C GLU A 156 -2.25 -25.91 -27.03
N SER A 157 -3.35 -25.73 -27.75
CA SER A 157 -3.39 -25.76 -29.23
C SER A 157 -2.50 -24.70 -29.88
N VAL A 158 -2.44 -23.50 -29.31
CA VAL A 158 -1.58 -22.40 -29.77
C VAL A 158 -0.10 -22.74 -29.58
N VAL A 159 0.23 -23.33 -28.44
CA VAL A 159 1.58 -23.77 -28.11
C VAL A 159 2.01 -24.94 -29.03
N ALA A 160 1.12 -25.88 -29.31
CA ALA A 160 1.42 -27.02 -30.18
C ALA A 160 1.73 -26.60 -31.62
N VAL A 161 1.04 -25.57 -32.11
CA VAL A 161 1.22 -25.05 -33.47
C VAL A 161 2.44 -24.12 -33.57
N LEU A 162 2.67 -23.28 -32.54
CA LEU A 162 3.74 -22.28 -32.54
C LEU A 162 4.52 -22.31 -31.20
N PRO A 163 5.38 -23.33 -30.97
CA PRO A 163 6.06 -23.51 -29.67
C PRO A 163 6.93 -22.34 -29.22
N VAL A 164 7.41 -21.50 -30.13
CA VAL A 164 8.27 -20.34 -29.81
C VAL A 164 7.53 -19.32 -28.96
N VAL A 165 6.20 -19.29 -28.97
CA VAL A 165 5.39 -18.37 -28.16
C VAL A 165 5.63 -18.60 -26.66
N ILE A 166 5.82 -19.84 -26.21
CA ILE A 166 6.06 -20.15 -24.81
C ILE A 166 7.35 -19.49 -24.25
N CYS A 167 8.33 -19.25 -25.12
CA CYS A 167 9.61 -18.65 -24.71
C CYS A 167 9.44 -17.22 -24.15
N PHE A 168 8.41 -16.50 -24.54
CA PHE A 168 8.21 -15.10 -24.18
C PHE A 168 7.05 -14.90 -23.19
N GLN A 169 6.33 -15.98 -22.83
CA GLN A 169 5.22 -15.94 -21.87
C GLN A 169 5.65 -15.28 -20.56
N SER A 170 6.70 -15.82 -19.92
CA SER A 170 7.16 -15.34 -18.62
C SER A 170 7.51 -13.85 -18.63
N MET A 171 8.08 -13.35 -19.73
CA MET A 171 8.42 -11.94 -19.84
C MET A 171 7.16 -11.05 -19.89
N VAL A 172 6.10 -11.47 -20.61
CA VAL A 172 4.85 -10.70 -20.68
C VAL A 172 4.12 -10.71 -19.33
N LEU A 173 4.07 -11.87 -18.66
CA LEU A 173 3.46 -11.99 -17.33
C LEU A 173 4.19 -11.15 -16.30
N ASP A 174 5.53 -11.25 -16.24
CA ASP A 174 6.36 -10.51 -15.31
C ASP A 174 6.17 -8.98 -15.47
N MET A 175 6.21 -8.47 -16.69
CA MET A 175 5.99 -7.04 -16.94
C MET A 175 4.58 -6.58 -16.54
N ALA A 176 3.56 -7.38 -16.80
CA ALA A 176 2.19 -7.12 -16.40
C ALA A 176 2.04 -7.10 -14.86
N GLY A 177 2.60 -8.09 -14.16
CA GLY A 177 2.62 -8.18 -12.71
C GLY A 177 3.30 -6.97 -12.07
N ASN A 178 4.49 -6.60 -12.57
CA ASN A 178 5.28 -5.49 -12.06
C ASN A 178 4.55 -4.14 -12.21
N VAL A 179 3.95 -3.85 -13.36
CA VAL A 179 3.18 -2.61 -13.54
C VAL A 179 1.95 -2.58 -12.63
N GLY A 180 1.27 -3.71 -12.47
CA GLY A 180 0.14 -3.80 -11.55
C GLY A 180 0.51 -3.51 -10.11
N THR A 181 1.64 -4.05 -9.62
CA THR A 181 2.13 -3.77 -8.26
C THR A 181 2.61 -2.34 -8.09
N GLN A 182 3.20 -1.72 -9.12
CA GLN A 182 3.53 -0.29 -9.10
C GLN A 182 2.28 0.59 -8.99
N SER A 183 1.24 0.31 -9.78
CA SER A 183 -0.03 1.03 -9.70
C SER A 183 -0.77 0.79 -8.37
N LEU A 184 -0.66 -0.43 -7.80
CA LEU A 184 -1.15 -0.75 -6.47
C LEU A 184 -0.50 0.14 -5.41
N ALA A 185 0.83 0.19 -5.37
CA ALA A 185 1.58 0.97 -4.37
C ALA A 185 1.25 2.46 -4.43
N VAL A 186 1.13 3.04 -5.63
CA VAL A 186 0.69 4.42 -5.82
C VAL A 186 -0.75 4.62 -5.33
N THR A 187 -1.63 3.66 -5.61
CA THR A 187 -3.05 3.77 -5.25
C THR A 187 -3.26 3.66 -3.74
N ILE A 188 -2.62 2.71 -3.06
CA ILE A 188 -2.68 2.59 -1.60
C ILE A 188 -2.22 3.91 -0.97
N ARG A 189 -1.07 4.45 -1.40
CA ARG A 189 -0.54 5.72 -0.89
C ARG A 189 -1.50 6.89 -1.04
N VAL A 190 -2.26 6.94 -2.15
CA VAL A 190 -3.24 8.01 -2.40
C VAL A 190 -4.53 7.79 -1.61
N LEU A 191 -4.91 6.52 -1.34
CA LEU A 191 -6.14 6.19 -0.61
C LEU A 191 -6.04 6.46 0.91
N VAL A 192 -4.84 6.65 1.46
CA VAL A 192 -4.64 7.11 2.85
C VAL A 192 -5.23 8.52 3.07
N ASP A 193 -5.37 9.36 2.02
CA ASP A 193 -6.07 10.64 2.12
C ASP A 193 -7.59 10.40 2.15
N GLU A 194 -8.21 10.45 3.32
CA GLU A 194 -9.65 10.20 3.56
C GLU A 194 -10.60 11.12 2.76
N ASN A 195 -10.12 12.29 2.35
CA ASN A 195 -10.90 13.29 1.61
C ASN A 195 -10.89 13.09 0.08
N LEU A 196 -10.69 11.86 -0.40
CA LEU A 196 -10.64 11.58 -1.83
C LEU A 196 -12.01 11.66 -2.49
N THR A 197 -12.23 12.75 -3.20
CA THR A 197 -13.40 12.93 -4.06
C THR A 197 -13.38 11.95 -5.24
N LEU A 198 -14.58 11.62 -5.77
CA LEU A 198 -14.70 10.77 -6.97
C LEU A 198 -13.87 11.32 -8.15
N SER A 199 -13.78 12.64 -8.28
CA SER A 199 -12.97 13.30 -9.31
C SER A 199 -11.48 12.96 -9.17
N LYS A 200 -10.92 13.00 -7.96
CA LYS A 200 -9.53 12.62 -7.69
C LYS A 200 -9.29 11.13 -7.99
N LYS A 201 -10.23 10.24 -7.62
CA LYS A 201 -10.16 8.80 -7.92
C LYS A 201 -10.12 8.54 -9.44
N LEU A 202 -10.98 9.21 -10.21
CA LEU A 202 -10.98 9.12 -11.67
C LEU A 202 -9.71 9.72 -12.30
N GLN A 203 -9.18 10.80 -11.74
CA GLN A 203 -7.92 11.38 -12.18
C GLN A 203 -6.75 10.43 -11.96
N LEU A 204 -6.69 9.74 -10.81
CA LEU A 204 -5.68 8.72 -10.54
C LEU A 204 -5.79 7.55 -11.53
N LEU A 205 -6.99 7.01 -11.73
CA LEU A 205 -7.23 5.93 -12.69
C LEU A 205 -6.75 6.30 -14.09
N TRP A 206 -7.08 7.51 -14.55
CA TRP A 206 -6.66 8.00 -15.86
C TRP A 206 -5.16 8.21 -15.97
N LYS A 207 -4.53 8.70 -14.89
CA LYS A 207 -3.07 8.85 -14.80
C LYS A 207 -2.37 7.49 -14.92
N GLU A 208 -2.77 6.51 -14.10
CA GLU A 208 -2.16 5.17 -14.09
C GLU A 208 -2.37 4.44 -15.43
N THR A 209 -3.53 4.58 -16.07
CA THR A 209 -3.79 4.05 -17.41
C THR A 209 -2.82 4.61 -18.45
N ARG A 210 -2.55 5.93 -18.40
CA ARG A 210 -1.56 6.56 -19.32
C ARG A 210 -0.14 6.11 -19.02
N VAL A 211 0.21 5.92 -17.77
CA VAL A 211 1.52 5.39 -17.36
C VAL A 211 1.69 3.97 -17.89
N GLY A 212 0.69 3.10 -17.72
CA GLY A 212 0.69 1.75 -18.27
C GLY A 212 0.82 1.72 -19.79
N LEU A 213 0.09 2.61 -20.48
CA LEU A 213 0.17 2.73 -21.95
C LEU A 213 1.55 3.18 -22.41
N LEU A 214 2.12 4.21 -21.80
CA LEU A 214 3.43 4.73 -22.19
C LEU A 214 4.54 3.73 -21.91
N ASN A 215 4.54 3.10 -20.75
CA ASN A 215 5.50 2.04 -20.41
C ASN A 215 5.37 0.86 -21.38
N GLY A 216 4.15 0.42 -21.66
CA GLY A 216 3.87 -0.64 -22.61
C GLY A 216 4.35 -0.30 -24.03
N ALA A 217 4.12 0.92 -24.49
CA ALA A 217 4.59 1.36 -25.81
C ALA A 217 6.12 1.41 -25.92
N ILE A 218 6.80 1.93 -24.89
CA ILE A 218 8.27 1.96 -24.86
C ILE A 218 8.84 0.54 -24.89
N LEU A 219 8.32 -0.35 -24.02
CA LEU A 219 8.77 -1.72 -23.95
C LEU A 219 8.42 -2.51 -25.23
N ALA A 220 7.30 -2.22 -25.87
CA ALA A 220 6.94 -2.83 -27.15
C ALA A 220 7.93 -2.48 -28.28
N VAL A 221 8.37 -1.21 -28.34
CA VAL A 221 9.40 -0.80 -29.32
C VAL A 221 10.74 -1.48 -29.02
N MET A 222 11.13 -1.56 -27.74
CA MET A 222 12.33 -2.31 -27.33
C MET A 222 12.22 -3.79 -27.67
N ALA A 223 11.08 -4.43 -27.36
CA ALA A 223 10.81 -5.82 -27.67
C ALA A 223 10.88 -6.08 -29.19
N LEU A 224 10.28 -5.21 -30.00
CA LEU A 224 10.34 -5.34 -31.46
C LEU A 224 11.78 -5.41 -31.95
N GLY A 225 12.66 -4.52 -31.48
CA GLY A 225 14.06 -4.51 -31.88
C GLY A 225 14.87 -5.68 -31.32
N PHE A 226 14.90 -5.82 -29.99
CA PHE A 226 15.73 -6.83 -29.33
C PHE A 226 15.26 -8.25 -29.57
N LEU A 227 13.94 -8.52 -29.45
CA LEU A 227 13.40 -9.86 -29.67
C LEU A 227 13.39 -10.23 -31.14
N GLY A 228 13.15 -9.28 -32.05
CA GLY A 228 13.24 -9.54 -33.50
C GLY A 228 14.65 -10.04 -33.89
N CYS A 229 15.69 -9.36 -33.42
CA CYS A 229 17.08 -9.80 -33.56
C CYS A 229 17.34 -11.15 -32.87
N TYR A 230 16.90 -11.32 -31.64
CA TYR A 230 17.07 -12.57 -30.89
C TYR A 230 16.42 -13.76 -31.59
N ILE A 231 15.19 -13.62 -32.05
CA ILE A 231 14.45 -14.68 -32.75
C ILE A 231 15.13 -15.03 -34.06
N HIS A 232 15.60 -14.03 -34.81
CA HIS A 232 16.32 -14.28 -36.07
C HIS A 232 17.65 -15.01 -35.84
N PHE A 233 18.54 -14.47 -34.99
CA PHE A 233 19.90 -14.98 -34.84
C PHE A 233 20.00 -16.25 -34.00
N PHE A 234 19.17 -16.40 -32.99
CA PHE A 234 19.29 -17.52 -32.01
C PHE A 234 18.23 -18.60 -32.21
N LYS A 235 17.07 -18.28 -32.82
CA LYS A 235 16.00 -19.25 -33.10
C LYS A 235 15.92 -19.64 -34.57
N GLY A 236 16.66 -18.96 -35.44
CA GLY A 236 16.76 -19.30 -36.85
C GLY A 236 15.54 -18.93 -37.71
N TYR A 237 14.64 -18.08 -37.21
CA TYR A 237 13.49 -17.64 -38.00
C TYR A 237 13.91 -16.59 -39.03
N VAL A 238 13.20 -16.53 -40.15
CA VAL A 238 13.37 -15.48 -41.17
C VAL A 238 12.94 -14.12 -40.57
N TRP A 239 13.54 -13.03 -41.04
CA TRP A 239 13.29 -11.69 -40.52
C TRP A 239 11.80 -11.34 -40.42
N THR A 240 11.02 -11.68 -41.45
CA THR A 240 9.56 -11.38 -41.45
C THR A 240 8.85 -12.05 -40.28
N SER A 241 9.07 -13.37 -40.10
CA SER A 241 8.47 -14.10 -38.96
C SER A 241 9.01 -13.64 -37.63
N ALA A 242 10.30 -13.29 -37.52
CA ALA A 242 10.91 -12.77 -36.31
C ALA A 242 10.27 -11.44 -35.88
N PHE A 243 10.06 -10.51 -36.81
CA PHE A 243 9.41 -9.24 -36.52
C PHE A 243 7.90 -9.38 -36.29
N LEU A 244 7.22 -10.32 -36.93
CA LEU A 244 5.81 -10.60 -36.62
C LEU A 244 5.64 -11.16 -35.19
N LEU A 245 6.48 -12.10 -34.79
CA LEU A 245 6.50 -12.67 -33.44
C LEU A 245 6.82 -11.60 -32.41
N SER A 246 7.89 -10.83 -32.58
CA SER A 246 8.26 -9.76 -31.64
C SER A 246 7.23 -8.63 -31.59
N GLY A 247 6.58 -8.32 -32.71
CA GLY A 247 5.47 -7.37 -32.78
C GLY A 247 4.24 -7.84 -32.00
N CYS A 248 3.91 -9.13 -32.10
CA CYS A 248 2.84 -9.73 -31.31
C CYS A 248 3.15 -9.67 -29.80
N VAL A 249 4.39 -9.98 -29.39
CA VAL A 249 4.83 -9.81 -28.00
C VAL A 249 4.74 -8.34 -27.57
N GLY A 250 5.19 -7.41 -28.40
CA GLY A 250 5.11 -5.98 -28.12
C GLY A 250 3.67 -5.50 -27.95
N LEU A 251 2.76 -5.92 -28.83
CA LEU A 251 1.34 -5.60 -28.69
C LEU A 251 0.74 -6.19 -27.41
N SER A 252 1.13 -7.42 -27.07
CA SER A 252 0.70 -8.07 -25.84
C SER A 252 1.18 -7.31 -24.59
N LEU A 253 2.42 -6.79 -24.61
CA LEU A 253 2.94 -5.94 -23.54
C LEU A 253 2.10 -4.68 -23.36
N ILE A 254 1.78 -3.96 -24.45
CA ILE A 254 0.94 -2.75 -24.36
C ILE A 254 -0.41 -3.06 -23.71
N VAL A 255 -1.12 -4.06 -24.25
CA VAL A 255 -2.48 -4.38 -23.79
C VAL A 255 -2.46 -4.90 -22.36
N SER A 256 -1.56 -5.83 -22.03
CA SER A 256 -1.45 -6.40 -20.70
C SER A 256 -1.09 -5.33 -19.65
N MET A 257 -0.13 -4.46 -19.95
CA MET A 257 0.30 -3.41 -19.00
C MET A 257 -0.77 -2.36 -18.76
N VAL A 258 -1.56 -2.00 -19.77
CA VAL A 258 -2.72 -1.11 -19.60
C VAL A 258 -3.77 -1.74 -18.68
N ILE A 259 -4.13 -3.00 -18.93
CA ILE A 259 -5.12 -3.70 -18.12
C ILE A 259 -4.58 -3.92 -16.69
N SER A 260 -3.32 -4.31 -16.56
CA SER A 260 -2.69 -4.53 -15.24
C SER A 260 -2.60 -3.26 -14.40
N SER A 261 -2.32 -2.12 -15.02
CA SER A 261 -2.35 -0.80 -14.36
C SER A 261 -3.76 -0.46 -13.87
N LEU A 262 -4.79 -0.74 -14.68
CA LEU A 262 -6.20 -0.59 -14.28
C LEU A 262 -6.56 -1.52 -13.11
N VAL A 263 -6.17 -2.79 -13.17
CA VAL A 263 -6.41 -3.78 -12.11
C VAL A 263 -5.73 -3.34 -10.81
N GLY A 264 -4.45 -2.96 -10.86
CA GLY A 264 -3.68 -2.49 -9.71
C GLY A 264 -4.24 -1.21 -9.07
N THR A 265 -5.02 -0.42 -9.83
CA THR A 265 -5.68 0.79 -9.33
C THR A 265 -7.11 0.50 -8.84
N LEU A 266 -7.89 -0.28 -9.59
CA LEU A 266 -9.31 -0.50 -9.29
C LEU A 266 -9.55 -1.42 -8.10
N ILE A 267 -8.72 -2.46 -7.92
CA ILE A 267 -8.90 -3.43 -6.81
C ILE A 267 -8.76 -2.75 -5.44
N PRO A 268 -7.69 -2.00 -5.12
CA PRO A 268 -7.59 -1.32 -3.84
C PRO A 268 -8.68 -0.25 -3.66
N MET A 269 -9.08 0.45 -4.73
CA MET A 269 -10.22 1.37 -4.67
C MET A 269 -11.54 0.67 -4.36
N LEU A 270 -11.74 -0.55 -4.87
CA LEU A 270 -12.91 -1.37 -4.55
C LEU A 270 -12.89 -1.80 -3.09
N PHE A 271 -11.75 -2.26 -2.58
CA PHE A 271 -11.58 -2.67 -1.19
C PHE A 271 -11.87 -1.50 -0.25
N HIS A 272 -11.30 -0.34 -0.51
CA HIS A 272 -11.60 0.88 0.24
C HIS A 272 -13.11 1.21 0.23
N LYS A 273 -13.79 1.06 -0.92
CA LYS A 273 -15.23 1.34 -1.03
C LYS A 273 -16.10 0.38 -0.19
N ILE A 274 -15.69 -0.85 -0.02
CA ILE A 274 -16.40 -1.86 0.79
C ILE A 274 -15.88 -1.95 2.21
N HIS A 275 -15.11 -0.93 2.65
CA HIS A 275 -14.52 -0.85 4.00
C HIS A 275 -13.58 -2.03 4.34
N ILE A 276 -12.91 -2.58 3.34
CA ILE A 276 -11.77 -3.48 3.50
C ILE A 276 -10.50 -2.65 3.33
N ASP A 277 -9.51 -2.89 4.18
CA ASP A 277 -8.21 -2.25 4.08
C ASP A 277 -7.60 -2.45 2.68
N PRO A 278 -7.29 -1.36 1.95
CA PRO A 278 -6.70 -1.44 0.61
C PRO A 278 -5.37 -2.19 0.56
N ALA A 279 -4.59 -2.19 1.65
CA ALA A 279 -3.30 -2.89 1.73
C ALA A 279 -3.45 -4.42 1.63
N VAL A 280 -4.63 -4.96 1.95
CA VAL A 280 -4.98 -6.39 1.74
C VAL A 280 -4.98 -6.76 0.25
N ALA A 281 -5.15 -5.80 -0.68
CA ALA A 281 -4.95 -5.99 -2.11
C ALA A 281 -3.45 -6.19 -2.45
N SER A 282 -2.79 -7.10 -1.75
CA SER A 282 -1.33 -7.29 -1.73
C SER A 282 -0.69 -7.44 -3.13
N GLY A 283 0.61 -7.13 -3.19
CA GLY A 283 1.41 -7.31 -4.40
C GLY A 283 1.24 -8.71 -5.03
N PRO A 284 1.40 -9.81 -4.27
CA PRO A 284 1.21 -11.16 -4.79
C PRO A 284 -0.19 -11.44 -5.35
N LEU A 285 -1.25 -10.91 -4.74
CA LEU A 285 -2.62 -11.06 -5.26
C LEU A 285 -2.76 -10.35 -6.61
N ILE A 286 -2.33 -9.09 -6.67
CA ILE A 286 -2.38 -8.29 -7.90
C ILE A 286 -1.55 -8.96 -9.01
N THR A 287 -0.34 -9.45 -8.70
CA THR A 287 0.48 -10.18 -9.66
C THR A 287 -0.24 -11.40 -10.22
N THR A 288 -0.87 -12.22 -9.37
CA THR A 288 -1.57 -13.43 -9.82
C THR A 288 -2.79 -13.10 -10.69
N ILE A 289 -3.54 -12.04 -10.38
CA ILE A 289 -4.65 -11.58 -11.22
C ILE A 289 -4.12 -11.06 -12.56
N ASN A 290 -3.02 -10.33 -12.56
CA ASN A 290 -2.39 -9.81 -13.77
C ASN A 290 -1.78 -10.92 -14.62
N ASP A 291 -1.28 -11.99 -14.01
CA ASP A 291 -0.82 -13.18 -14.76
C ASP A 291 -1.96 -13.83 -15.55
N LEU A 292 -3.14 -13.94 -14.91
CA LEU A 292 -4.34 -14.44 -15.59
C LEU A 292 -4.71 -13.56 -16.80
N VAL A 293 -4.71 -12.24 -16.63
CA VAL A 293 -4.98 -11.28 -17.70
C VAL A 293 -3.93 -11.39 -18.80
N ALA A 294 -2.66 -11.41 -18.42
CA ALA A 294 -1.54 -11.46 -19.37
C ALA A 294 -1.52 -12.75 -20.20
N VAL A 295 -1.85 -13.90 -19.60
CA VAL A 295 -2.00 -15.17 -20.30
C VAL A 295 -3.08 -15.08 -21.37
N VAL A 296 -4.26 -14.62 -21.00
CA VAL A 296 -5.38 -14.49 -21.95
C VAL A 296 -5.06 -13.53 -23.10
N VAL A 297 -4.47 -12.37 -22.78
CA VAL A 297 -4.08 -11.37 -23.77
C VAL A 297 -3.00 -11.92 -24.69
N TYR A 298 -1.94 -12.49 -24.12
CA TYR A 298 -0.78 -12.95 -24.88
C TYR A 298 -1.12 -14.10 -25.84
N TYR A 299 -1.71 -15.18 -25.32
CA TYR A 299 -2.08 -16.32 -26.14
C TYR A 299 -3.26 -16.01 -27.06
N GLY A 300 -4.21 -15.19 -26.61
CA GLY A 300 -5.30 -14.72 -27.46
C GLY A 300 -4.80 -13.91 -28.66
N LEU A 301 -3.87 -12.98 -28.44
CA LEU A 301 -3.24 -12.22 -29.52
C LEU A 301 -2.35 -13.13 -30.42
N ALA A 302 -1.61 -14.05 -29.83
CA ALA A 302 -0.82 -15.01 -30.60
C ALA A 302 -1.71 -15.86 -31.53
N MET A 303 -2.85 -16.34 -31.02
CA MET A 303 -3.82 -17.08 -31.83
C MET A 303 -4.36 -16.24 -32.99
N VAL A 304 -4.92 -15.06 -32.66
CA VAL A 304 -5.59 -14.22 -33.68
C VAL A 304 -4.59 -13.63 -34.68
N VAL A 305 -3.45 -13.10 -34.17
CA VAL A 305 -2.51 -12.38 -35.06
C VAL A 305 -1.60 -13.36 -35.82
N LEU A 306 -0.95 -14.29 -35.09
CA LEU A 306 0.10 -15.13 -35.71
C LEU A 306 -0.49 -16.32 -36.47
N ILE A 307 -1.54 -16.95 -35.94
CA ILE A 307 -2.12 -18.17 -36.56
C ILE A 307 -3.21 -17.78 -37.56
N ASP A 308 -4.25 -17.05 -37.15
CA ASP A 308 -5.42 -16.80 -37.99
C ASP A 308 -5.16 -15.75 -39.08
N LEU A 309 -4.42 -14.65 -38.77
CA LEU A 309 -4.23 -13.54 -39.69
C LEU A 309 -2.99 -13.75 -40.58
N PHE A 310 -1.85 -14.14 -40.01
CA PHE A 310 -0.58 -14.28 -40.75
C PHE A 310 -0.21 -15.72 -41.13
N HIS A 311 -0.98 -16.71 -40.70
CA HIS A 311 -0.79 -18.13 -41.03
C HIS A 311 0.66 -18.60 -40.84
N LEU A 312 1.27 -18.19 -39.69
CA LEU A 312 2.65 -18.56 -39.36
C LEU A 312 2.81 -20.02 -38.85
N ALA A 313 1.75 -20.77 -38.88
CA ALA A 313 1.67 -22.16 -38.46
C ALA A 313 1.93 -23.13 -39.64
#